data_f57eb66ede096659dbfefc8b7e0d13bb
#
_entry.id   f57eb66ede096659dbfefc8b7e0d13bb
#
_cell.length_a   1.000
_cell.length_b   1.000
_cell.length_c   1.000
_cell.angle_alpha   90.00
_cell.angle_beta   90.00
_cell.angle_gamma   90.00
#
_symmetry.space_group_name_H-M   'P 1'
#
loop_
_entity.id
_entity.type
_entity.pdbx_description
1 polymer ?
#
loop_
_entity_poly.entity_id
_entity_poly.type
_entity_poly.pdbx_seq_one_letter_code
_entity_poly.pdbx_strand_id
1 'polypeptide(L)'
;RNFLQKVLLSGGSDSPYSKAMRGQITLSQLFSEMEEGCRQHASASGIVLPPTFSVARAFEEMAAKGTVNAPLLRAARVLRGNGFKTGVLTNNWVDDSAGRLFTAALMNLLRRHFDLVIESCRLGVQKPDPKIYTYALDALQAKPQEVILLDDIGENLKPAREMGMATILVRDTTTVLKELEELSGVQARRGEEPLPTACDPSTVTHGYVPIRPGVQLHFVEMGHGPVVCLCHGFPESWLSWRYQIPALADAGFRVIALEMKGYGESTAPPDVEEYSQEQICKDLAVFLDKLGIPQTVLVGHDWGGAVVWNMALFYPERVRAVASLNTPYRPADPSVDIVEKMKSYPTFDYQFYFQEPGVAEAELEKDIGRTLKVLIRSTRREDRLPFALNFHGVRERGGLLVGFPENPPASQILPGPELQYYIQRFQKSGFSGPLNWYRNMRPNWRWALSAKDRKILMPALMVTAGKDVVLHPSMSKGMEEWIPQLRREHLEECGHWTQMERPAALNRILLEWLEGLPPDTPLAKISRL
;
A
#
# COMPACT_ATOMS: atom_id res chain seq x y z
N ARG A 1 7.69 -28.04 18.05
CA ARG A 1 6.30 -27.49 17.99
C ARG A 1 5.43 -27.95 19.15
N ASN A 2 5.49 -29.22 19.55
CA ASN A 2 4.64 -29.78 20.63
C ASN A 2 5.04 -29.36 22.06
N PHE A 3 6.27 -28.89 22.28
CA PHE A 3 6.79 -28.51 23.58
C PHE A 3 6.13 -27.24 24.13
N LEU A 4 6.15 -26.16 23.36
CA LEU A 4 5.51 -24.90 23.75
C LEU A 4 3.99 -25.05 23.93
N GLN A 5 3.36 -25.83 23.07
CA GLN A 5 1.93 -26.09 23.16
C GLN A 5 1.54 -26.85 24.45
N LYS A 6 2.35 -27.81 24.87
CA LYS A 6 2.13 -28.53 26.14
C LYS A 6 2.22 -27.59 27.34
N VAL A 7 3.20 -26.70 27.35
CA VAL A 7 3.36 -25.69 28.41
C VAL A 7 2.21 -24.68 28.39
N LEU A 8 1.84 -24.20 27.19
CA LEU A 8 0.80 -23.20 27.01
C LEU A 8 -0.57 -23.66 27.54
N LEU A 9 -0.91 -24.92 27.31
CA LEU A 9 -2.22 -25.51 27.64
C LEU A 9 -2.23 -26.26 28.96
N SER A 10 -1.11 -26.34 29.68
CA SER A 10 -1.05 -26.99 30.98
C SER A 10 -1.83 -26.19 32.02
N GLY A 11 -2.73 -26.85 32.75
CA GLY A 11 -3.55 -26.21 33.77
C GLY A 11 -4.99 -25.88 33.38
N GLY A 12 -5.41 -26.21 32.16
CA GLY A 12 -6.80 -26.04 31.72
C GLY A 12 -7.28 -24.59 31.82
N SER A 13 -8.38 -24.36 32.56
CA SER A 13 -8.95 -23.00 32.75
C SER A 13 -8.06 -22.04 33.55
N ASP A 14 -7.11 -22.58 34.31
CA ASP A 14 -6.14 -21.83 35.12
C ASP A 14 -4.77 -21.73 34.45
N SER A 15 -4.66 -22.16 33.19
CA SER A 15 -3.42 -22.03 32.43
C SER A 15 -3.04 -20.56 32.26
N PRO A 16 -1.73 -20.23 32.12
CA PRO A 16 -1.29 -18.88 31.80
C PRO A 16 -1.97 -18.32 30.56
N TYR A 17 -2.17 -19.17 29.55
CA TYR A 17 -2.89 -18.77 28.32
C TYR A 17 -4.33 -18.34 28.63
N SER A 18 -5.11 -19.14 29.36
CA SER A 18 -6.49 -18.81 29.71
C SER A 18 -6.59 -17.52 30.55
N LYS A 19 -5.66 -17.33 31.49
CA LYS A 19 -5.58 -16.10 32.28
C LYS A 19 -5.30 -14.87 31.41
N ALA A 20 -4.40 -14.98 30.45
CA ALA A 20 -4.10 -13.88 29.50
C ALA A 20 -5.31 -13.57 28.61
N MET A 21 -6.00 -14.59 28.09
CA MET A 21 -7.19 -14.40 27.25
C MET A 21 -8.37 -13.76 27.99
N ARG A 22 -8.40 -13.90 29.32
CA ARG A 22 -9.39 -13.23 30.18
C ARG A 22 -8.91 -11.92 30.78
N GLY A 23 -7.72 -11.45 30.38
CA GLY A 23 -7.15 -10.19 30.85
C GLY A 23 -6.70 -10.22 32.33
N GLN A 24 -6.56 -11.39 32.92
CA GLN A 24 -6.10 -11.54 34.31
C GLN A 24 -4.60 -11.32 34.44
N ILE A 25 -3.86 -11.60 33.40
CA ILE A 25 -2.43 -11.30 33.26
C ILE A 25 -2.18 -10.61 31.92
N THR A 26 -1.11 -9.83 31.86
CA THR A 26 -0.68 -9.14 30.63
C THR A 26 0.14 -10.07 29.74
N LEU A 27 0.44 -9.62 28.52
CA LEU A 27 1.26 -10.37 27.58
C LEU A 27 2.68 -10.62 28.11
N SER A 28 3.30 -9.62 28.75
CA SER A 28 4.64 -9.78 29.33
C SER A 28 4.64 -10.76 30.51
N GLN A 29 3.59 -10.77 31.33
CA GLN A 29 3.40 -11.76 32.40
C GLN A 29 3.20 -13.17 31.83
N LEU A 30 2.43 -13.29 30.73
CA LEU A 30 2.26 -14.56 30.02
C LEU A 30 3.61 -15.10 29.55
N PHE A 31 4.44 -14.27 28.93
CA PHE A 31 5.76 -14.69 28.47
C PHE A 31 6.65 -15.17 29.62
N SER A 32 6.63 -14.48 30.75
CA SER A 32 7.40 -14.86 31.94
C SER A 32 6.94 -16.20 32.50
N GLU A 33 5.63 -16.41 32.63
CA GLU A 33 5.07 -17.69 33.11
C GLU A 33 5.35 -18.83 32.13
N MET A 34 5.29 -18.58 30.83
CA MET A 34 5.63 -19.57 29.81
C MET A 34 7.11 -19.93 29.81
N GLU A 35 8.00 -18.98 29.99
CA GLU A 35 9.45 -19.25 30.09
C GLU A 35 9.77 -20.11 31.29
N GLU A 36 9.20 -19.80 32.44
CA GLU A 36 9.36 -20.60 33.65
C GLU A 36 8.81 -22.03 33.46
N GLY A 37 7.61 -22.16 32.90
CA GLY A 37 7.01 -23.46 32.56
C GLY A 37 7.87 -24.28 31.59
N CYS A 38 8.49 -23.63 30.60
CA CYS A 38 9.40 -24.27 29.67
C CYS A 38 10.68 -24.77 30.35
N ARG A 39 11.25 -23.97 31.26
CA ARG A 39 12.44 -24.35 32.03
C ARG A 39 12.14 -25.55 32.93
N GLN A 40 11.02 -25.53 33.63
CA GLN A 40 10.60 -26.65 34.50
C GLN A 40 10.35 -27.94 33.71
N HIS A 41 9.66 -27.84 32.57
CA HIS A 41 9.40 -29.01 31.72
C HIS A 41 10.67 -29.56 31.08
N ALA A 42 11.60 -28.67 30.64
CA ALA A 42 12.89 -29.07 30.10
C ALA A 42 13.74 -29.78 31.15
N SER A 43 13.81 -29.25 32.36
CA SER A 43 14.51 -29.88 33.49
C SER A 43 13.96 -31.26 33.80
N ALA A 44 12.63 -31.40 33.90
CA ALA A 44 11.95 -32.67 34.15
C ALA A 44 12.15 -33.72 33.04
N SER A 45 12.37 -33.26 31.79
CA SER A 45 12.53 -34.11 30.62
C SER A 45 13.99 -34.31 30.20
N GLY A 46 14.95 -33.78 30.95
CA GLY A 46 16.38 -33.83 30.62
C GLY A 46 16.77 -33.06 29.34
N ILE A 47 15.97 -32.09 28.96
CA ILE A 47 16.21 -31.25 27.76
C ILE A 47 16.98 -30.00 28.19
N VAL A 48 18.05 -29.68 27.44
CA VAL A 48 18.83 -28.45 27.64
C VAL A 48 18.27 -27.38 26.71
N LEU A 49 17.77 -26.28 27.28
CA LEU A 49 17.34 -25.12 26.50
C LEU A 49 18.55 -24.27 26.09
N PRO A 50 18.56 -23.70 24.86
CA PRO A 50 19.61 -22.79 24.46
C PRO A 50 19.71 -21.57 25.38
N PRO A 51 20.90 -20.99 25.61
CA PRO A 51 21.06 -19.77 26.39
C PRO A 51 20.26 -18.58 25.85
N THR A 52 19.98 -18.60 24.54
CA THR A 52 19.21 -17.55 23.82
C THR A 52 17.73 -17.83 23.79
N PHE A 53 17.24 -18.85 24.51
CA PHE A 53 15.82 -19.18 24.53
C PHE A 53 14.99 -18.02 25.12
N SER A 54 14.03 -17.53 24.33
CA SER A 54 13.09 -16.48 24.73
C SER A 54 11.74 -16.73 24.10
N VAL A 55 10.70 -16.83 24.91
CA VAL A 55 9.31 -16.95 24.45
C VAL A 55 8.87 -15.66 23.74
N ALA A 56 9.24 -14.51 24.28
CA ALA A 56 8.94 -13.21 23.67
C ALA A 56 9.50 -13.12 22.25
N ARG A 57 10.76 -13.48 22.05
CA ARG A 57 11.39 -13.47 20.74
C ARG A 57 10.73 -14.44 19.75
N ALA A 58 10.41 -15.64 20.20
CA ALA A 58 9.70 -16.61 19.37
C ALA A 58 8.31 -16.09 18.94
N PHE A 59 7.65 -15.38 19.83
CA PHE A 59 6.36 -14.74 19.54
C PHE A 59 6.50 -13.59 18.56
N GLU A 60 7.52 -12.75 18.72
CA GLU A 60 7.84 -11.66 17.75
C GLU A 60 8.08 -12.21 16.35
N GLU A 61 8.88 -13.26 16.23
CA GLU A 61 9.16 -13.89 14.93
C GLU A 61 7.91 -14.50 14.29
N MET A 62 7.02 -15.04 15.10
CA MET A 62 5.73 -15.57 14.63
C MET A 62 4.78 -14.46 14.22
N ALA A 63 4.68 -13.39 15.01
CA ALA A 63 3.84 -12.24 14.72
C ALA A 63 4.28 -11.50 13.46
N ALA A 64 5.59 -11.39 13.23
CA ALA A 64 6.15 -10.77 12.02
C ALA A 64 5.79 -11.53 10.73
N LYS A 65 5.49 -12.84 10.84
CA LYS A 65 5.07 -13.69 9.70
C LYS A 65 3.55 -13.74 9.52
N GLY A 66 2.80 -13.18 10.46
CA GLY A 66 1.35 -13.15 10.41
C GLY A 66 0.87 -12.24 9.27
N THR A 67 -0.02 -12.77 8.42
CA THR A 67 -0.66 -12.03 7.35
C THR A 67 -2.16 -12.01 7.57
N VAL A 68 -2.78 -10.89 7.23
CA VAL A 68 -4.25 -10.78 7.24
C VAL A 68 -4.81 -11.54 6.03
N ASN A 69 -5.87 -12.29 6.23
CA ASN A 69 -6.59 -12.95 5.15
C ASN A 69 -7.38 -11.90 4.34
N ALA A 70 -6.74 -11.34 3.33
CA ALA A 70 -7.32 -10.26 2.52
C ALA A 70 -8.63 -10.63 1.82
N PRO A 71 -8.81 -11.86 1.26
CA PRO A 71 -10.09 -12.28 0.69
C PRO A 71 -11.25 -12.31 1.71
N LEU A 72 -11.01 -12.77 2.94
CA LEU A 72 -12.04 -12.76 3.98
C LEU A 72 -12.38 -11.34 4.45
N LEU A 73 -11.37 -10.49 4.58
CA LEU A 73 -11.59 -9.08 4.91
C LEU A 73 -12.40 -8.37 3.82
N ARG A 74 -12.14 -8.69 2.55
CA ARG A 74 -12.92 -8.21 1.42
C ARG A 74 -14.36 -8.67 1.48
N ALA A 75 -14.59 -9.94 1.77
CA ALA A 75 -15.93 -10.51 1.91
C ALA A 75 -16.72 -9.80 3.01
N ALA A 76 -16.10 -9.53 4.16
CA ALA A 76 -16.72 -8.78 5.25
C ALA A 76 -17.16 -7.38 4.80
N ARG A 77 -16.34 -6.68 4.01
CA ARG A 77 -16.66 -5.35 3.47
C ARG A 77 -17.82 -5.40 2.47
N VAL A 78 -17.84 -6.42 1.59
CA VAL A 78 -18.94 -6.61 0.63
C VAL A 78 -20.25 -6.87 1.38
N LEU A 79 -20.23 -7.73 2.40
CA LEU A 79 -21.39 -8.01 3.24
C LEU A 79 -21.90 -6.75 3.95
N ARG A 80 -20.97 -5.97 4.53
CA ARG A 80 -21.32 -4.69 5.18
C ARG A 80 -21.98 -3.71 4.20
N GLY A 81 -21.45 -3.62 2.97
CA GLY A 81 -22.06 -2.82 1.90
C GLY A 81 -23.44 -3.31 1.46
N ASN A 82 -23.79 -4.57 1.73
CA ASN A 82 -25.09 -5.17 1.49
C ASN A 82 -26.01 -5.17 2.72
N GLY A 83 -25.69 -4.38 3.74
CA GLY A 83 -26.55 -4.17 4.90
C GLY A 83 -26.34 -5.15 6.05
N PHE A 84 -25.34 -6.04 5.96
CA PHE A 84 -24.97 -6.90 7.09
C PHE A 84 -24.18 -6.13 8.13
N LYS A 85 -24.45 -6.39 9.40
CA LYS A 85 -23.54 -5.99 10.49
C LYS A 85 -22.36 -6.94 10.51
N THR A 86 -21.16 -6.43 10.69
CA THR A 86 -19.93 -7.23 10.74
C THR A 86 -19.23 -7.06 12.09
N GLY A 87 -18.75 -8.16 12.64
CA GLY A 87 -18.09 -8.14 13.93
C GLY A 87 -16.90 -9.10 14.01
N VAL A 88 -16.00 -8.78 14.91
CA VAL A 88 -14.87 -9.65 15.27
C VAL A 88 -15.04 -10.08 16.73
N LEU A 89 -14.97 -11.38 16.97
CA LEU A 89 -14.97 -11.98 18.29
C LEU A 89 -13.64 -12.73 18.48
N THR A 90 -12.71 -12.13 19.21
CA THR A 90 -11.36 -12.64 19.33
C THR A 90 -10.96 -12.99 20.75
N ASN A 91 -10.33 -14.16 20.90
CA ASN A 91 -9.56 -14.47 22.10
C ASN A 91 -8.20 -13.79 21.94
N ASN A 92 -7.97 -12.76 22.73
CA ASN A 92 -6.74 -12.00 22.70
C ASN A 92 -6.32 -11.58 24.13
N TRP A 93 -5.22 -10.89 24.24
CA TRP A 93 -4.54 -10.55 25.48
C TRP A 93 -4.36 -9.03 25.63
N VAL A 94 -4.07 -8.62 26.85
CA VAL A 94 -3.66 -7.24 27.14
C VAL A 94 -2.19 -7.08 26.76
N ASP A 95 -1.95 -6.33 25.68
CA ASP A 95 -0.61 -6.03 25.19
C ASP A 95 -0.03 -4.84 25.95
N ASP A 96 0.89 -5.12 26.87
CA ASP A 96 1.62 -4.13 27.68
C ASP A 96 3.01 -3.80 27.13
N SER A 97 3.33 -4.27 25.91
CA SER A 97 4.56 -3.90 25.22
C SER A 97 4.57 -2.43 24.81
N ALA A 98 5.76 -1.86 24.69
CA ALA A 98 5.93 -0.47 24.26
C ALA A 98 5.27 -0.27 22.87
N GLY A 99 4.32 0.68 22.79
CA GLY A 99 3.55 0.94 21.57
C GLY A 99 2.54 -0.15 21.20
N ARG A 100 2.28 -1.11 22.10
CA ARG A 100 1.41 -2.27 21.84
C ARG A 100 1.78 -2.99 20.54
N LEU A 101 3.04 -3.35 20.44
CA LEU A 101 3.72 -3.86 19.24
C LEU A 101 3.00 -5.04 18.57
N PHE A 102 2.34 -5.91 19.38
CA PHE A 102 1.73 -7.14 18.90
C PHE A 102 0.25 -7.02 18.53
N THR A 103 -0.42 -5.94 18.95
CA THR A 103 -1.87 -5.83 18.77
C THR A 103 -2.34 -4.52 18.14
N ALA A 104 -1.61 -3.42 18.29
CA ALA A 104 -2.09 -2.10 17.88
C ALA A 104 -2.45 -2.02 16.39
N ALA A 105 -1.59 -2.50 15.51
CA ALA A 105 -1.80 -2.45 14.07
C ALA A 105 -3.01 -3.29 13.66
N LEU A 106 -3.10 -4.54 14.15
CA LEU A 106 -4.21 -5.43 13.84
C LEU A 106 -5.53 -4.90 14.40
N MET A 107 -5.55 -4.42 15.64
CA MET A 107 -6.77 -3.90 16.25
C MET A 107 -7.28 -2.63 15.54
N ASN A 108 -6.39 -1.75 15.12
CA ASN A 108 -6.74 -0.59 14.33
C ASN A 108 -7.33 -0.99 12.97
N LEU A 109 -6.74 -1.96 12.29
CA LEU A 109 -7.26 -2.52 11.05
C LEU A 109 -8.68 -3.07 11.25
N LEU A 110 -8.88 -3.92 12.26
CA LEU A 110 -10.16 -4.55 12.53
C LEU A 110 -11.25 -3.53 12.88
N ARG A 111 -10.95 -2.55 13.73
CA ARG A 111 -11.91 -1.50 14.10
C ARG A 111 -12.37 -0.64 12.94
N ARG A 112 -11.60 -0.53 11.88
CA ARG A 112 -11.99 0.19 10.67
C ARG A 112 -12.91 -0.61 9.77
N HIS A 113 -12.65 -1.90 9.66
CA HIS A 113 -13.33 -2.76 8.69
C HIS A 113 -14.58 -3.42 9.24
N PHE A 114 -14.73 -3.46 10.56
CA PHE A 114 -15.86 -4.11 11.24
C PHE A 114 -16.64 -3.11 12.09
N ASP A 115 -17.93 -3.34 12.19
CA ASP A 115 -18.83 -2.50 13.02
C ASP A 115 -18.56 -2.69 14.51
N LEU A 116 -18.04 -3.87 14.89
CA LEU A 116 -17.80 -4.23 16.26
C LEU A 116 -16.56 -5.13 16.39
N VAL A 117 -15.74 -4.85 17.40
CA VAL A 117 -14.60 -5.71 17.78
C VAL A 117 -14.72 -6.05 19.26
N ILE A 118 -14.89 -7.32 19.56
CA ILE A 118 -15.04 -7.86 20.92
C ILE A 118 -13.77 -8.62 21.30
N GLU A 119 -13.11 -8.14 22.33
CA GLU A 119 -11.85 -8.68 22.85
C GLU A 119 -12.09 -9.43 24.17
N SER A 120 -11.76 -10.71 24.22
CA SER A 120 -11.94 -11.55 25.39
C SER A 120 -11.25 -10.99 26.65
N CYS A 121 -10.05 -10.46 26.50
CA CYS A 121 -9.27 -9.91 27.62
C CYS A 121 -9.91 -8.68 28.27
N ARG A 122 -10.78 -7.96 27.54
CA ARG A 122 -11.52 -6.80 28.07
C ARG A 122 -12.82 -7.21 28.76
N LEU A 123 -13.39 -8.33 28.32
CA LEU A 123 -14.64 -8.86 28.91
C LEU A 123 -14.40 -9.76 30.11
N GLY A 124 -13.20 -10.31 30.25
CA GLY A 124 -12.91 -11.33 31.25
C GLY A 124 -13.48 -12.70 30.92
N VAL A 125 -13.94 -12.91 29.68
CA VAL A 125 -14.55 -14.15 29.20
C VAL A 125 -14.00 -14.47 27.82
N GLN A 126 -13.69 -15.76 27.57
CA GLN A 126 -13.13 -16.21 26.29
C GLN A 126 -13.98 -17.28 25.62
N LYS A 127 -13.85 -17.44 24.32
CA LYS A 127 -14.39 -18.60 23.60
C LYS A 127 -13.70 -19.88 24.15
N PRO A 128 -14.41 -20.98 24.34
CA PRO A 128 -15.81 -21.27 23.98
C PRO A 128 -16.85 -21.04 25.10
N ASP A 129 -16.59 -20.19 26.09
CA ASP A 129 -17.59 -19.91 27.14
C ASP A 129 -18.86 -19.28 26.50
N PRO A 130 -20.07 -19.85 26.74
CA PRO A 130 -21.32 -19.36 26.18
C PRO A 130 -21.57 -17.86 26.42
N LYS A 131 -21.08 -17.31 27.52
CA LYS A 131 -21.30 -15.91 27.90
C LYS A 131 -20.75 -14.90 26.86
N ILE A 132 -19.62 -15.23 26.20
CA ILE A 132 -19.04 -14.32 25.20
C ILE A 132 -19.91 -14.24 23.95
N TYR A 133 -20.56 -15.35 23.57
CA TYR A 133 -21.50 -15.36 22.42
C TYR A 133 -22.76 -14.59 22.73
N THR A 134 -23.30 -14.75 23.95
CA THR A 134 -24.46 -13.97 24.41
C THR A 134 -24.14 -12.47 24.39
N TYR A 135 -22.98 -12.09 24.90
CA TYR A 135 -22.52 -10.70 24.84
C TYR A 135 -22.45 -10.17 23.39
N ALA A 136 -21.91 -10.98 22.48
CA ALA A 136 -21.80 -10.60 21.06
C ALA A 136 -23.19 -10.40 20.43
N LEU A 137 -24.14 -11.27 20.71
CA LEU A 137 -25.52 -11.15 20.24
C LEU A 137 -26.19 -9.86 20.74
N ASP A 138 -26.03 -9.58 22.04
CA ASP A 138 -26.57 -8.35 22.63
C ASP A 138 -25.96 -7.10 22.02
N ALA A 139 -24.64 -7.09 21.83
CA ALA A 139 -23.92 -5.97 21.22
C ALA A 139 -24.30 -5.75 19.76
N LEU A 140 -24.55 -6.81 19.00
CA LEU A 140 -25.02 -6.76 17.62
C LEU A 140 -26.53 -6.48 17.52
N GLN A 141 -27.28 -6.63 18.62
CA GLN A 141 -28.75 -6.59 18.61
C GLN A 141 -29.32 -7.59 17.60
N ALA A 142 -28.79 -8.79 17.60
CA ALA A 142 -29.15 -9.86 16.67
C ALA A 142 -29.60 -11.11 17.42
N LYS A 143 -30.50 -11.87 16.78
CA LYS A 143 -30.89 -13.21 17.25
C LYS A 143 -29.89 -14.24 16.73
N PRO A 144 -29.70 -15.39 17.43
CA PRO A 144 -28.75 -16.41 16.98
C PRO A 144 -28.96 -16.84 15.51
N GLN A 145 -30.23 -16.97 15.08
CA GLN A 145 -30.59 -17.42 13.73
C GLN A 145 -30.22 -16.40 12.64
N GLU A 146 -29.89 -15.17 13.02
CA GLU A 146 -29.49 -14.08 12.12
C GLU A 146 -27.96 -13.98 11.97
N VAL A 147 -27.18 -14.81 12.68
CA VAL A 147 -25.73 -14.71 12.78
C VAL A 147 -25.03 -15.89 12.10
N ILE A 148 -23.99 -15.57 11.33
CA ILE A 148 -23.04 -16.53 10.78
C ILE A 148 -21.72 -16.32 11.53
N LEU A 149 -21.22 -17.32 12.23
CA LEU A 149 -19.93 -17.27 12.93
C LEU A 149 -18.87 -18.06 12.16
N LEU A 150 -17.73 -17.44 11.90
CA LEU A 150 -16.57 -18.05 11.28
C LEU A 150 -15.46 -18.18 12.33
N ASP A 151 -14.89 -19.36 12.47
CA ASP A 151 -13.74 -19.60 13.37
C ASP A 151 -12.91 -20.77 12.84
N ASP A 152 -11.61 -20.74 13.03
CA ASP A 152 -10.68 -21.82 12.64
C ASP A 152 -10.57 -22.94 13.69
N ILE A 153 -11.10 -22.71 14.89
CA ILE A 153 -11.13 -23.67 15.99
C ILE A 153 -12.55 -24.21 16.15
N GLY A 154 -12.72 -25.50 15.81
CA GLY A 154 -14.04 -26.14 15.83
C GLY A 154 -14.73 -26.10 17.18
N GLU A 155 -13.96 -26.16 18.29
CA GLU A 155 -14.49 -26.05 19.65
C GLU A 155 -15.19 -24.70 19.90
N ASN A 156 -14.71 -23.64 19.28
CA ASN A 156 -15.30 -22.31 19.39
C ASN A 156 -16.64 -22.22 18.66
N LEU A 157 -16.91 -23.10 17.70
CA LEU A 157 -18.16 -23.10 16.93
C LEU A 157 -19.29 -23.87 17.63
N LYS A 158 -18.97 -24.77 18.54
CA LYS A 158 -19.98 -25.61 19.21
C LYS A 158 -21.04 -24.79 19.96
N PRO A 159 -20.67 -23.89 20.90
CA PRO A 159 -21.67 -23.11 21.62
C PRO A 159 -22.54 -22.25 20.72
N ALA A 160 -21.95 -21.68 19.68
CA ALA A 160 -22.67 -20.87 18.69
C ALA A 160 -23.73 -21.68 17.95
N ARG A 161 -23.38 -22.91 17.54
CA ARG A 161 -24.31 -23.83 16.88
C ARG A 161 -25.44 -24.27 17.79
N GLU A 162 -25.12 -24.55 19.05
CA GLU A 162 -26.11 -24.91 20.07
C GLU A 162 -27.10 -23.77 20.36
N MET A 163 -26.66 -22.51 20.22
CA MET A 163 -27.50 -21.33 20.33
C MET A 163 -28.37 -21.10 19.10
N GLY A 164 -28.10 -21.74 17.97
CA GLY A 164 -28.83 -21.59 16.72
C GLY A 164 -28.15 -20.72 15.66
N MET A 165 -26.89 -20.37 15.83
CA MET A 165 -26.13 -19.65 14.79
C MET A 165 -25.74 -20.58 13.66
N ALA A 166 -25.64 -20.06 12.45
CA ALA A 166 -24.92 -20.72 11.36
C ALA A 166 -23.41 -20.62 11.64
N THR A 167 -22.67 -21.70 11.34
CA THR A 167 -21.22 -21.74 11.64
C THR A 167 -20.43 -22.20 10.43
N ILE A 168 -19.29 -21.59 10.20
CA ILE A 168 -18.34 -21.98 9.15
C ILE A 168 -16.98 -22.26 9.80
N LEU A 169 -16.45 -23.47 9.60
CA LEU A 169 -15.10 -23.82 10.05
C LEU A 169 -14.09 -23.36 8.99
N VAL A 170 -13.22 -22.41 9.38
CA VAL A 170 -12.23 -21.83 8.48
C VAL A 170 -11.04 -22.77 8.31
N ARG A 171 -10.98 -23.50 7.21
CA ARG A 171 -9.86 -24.37 6.83
C ARG A 171 -9.08 -23.80 5.64
N ASP A 172 -9.78 -23.41 4.61
CA ASP A 172 -9.24 -22.75 3.44
C ASP A 172 -10.19 -21.63 2.98
N THR A 173 -9.60 -20.60 2.41
CA THR A 173 -10.34 -19.39 2.02
C THR A 173 -11.41 -19.63 0.96
N THR A 174 -11.13 -20.49 -0.01
CA THR A 174 -12.05 -20.75 -1.14
C THR A 174 -13.34 -21.38 -0.67
N THR A 175 -13.24 -22.41 0.15
CA THR A 175 -14.41 -23.12 0.73
C THR A 175 -15.23 -22.19 1.62
N VAL A 176 -14.55 -21.42 2.49
CA VAL A 176 -15.21 -20.46 3.39
C VAL A 176 -16.01 -19.42 2.62
N LEU A 177 -15.42 -18.84 1.58
CA LEU A 177 -16.11 -17.84 0.75
C LEU A 177 -17.35 -18.43 0.06
N LYS A 178 -17.26 -19.68 -0.39
CA LYS A 178 -18.40 -20.37 -0.99
C LYS A 178 -19.55 -20.60 0.02
N GLU A 179 -19.21 -21.13 1.19
CA GLU A 179 -20.21 -21.34 2.26
C GLU A 179 -20.83 -20.03 2.72
N LEU A 180 -20.01 -18.96 2.84
CA LEU A 180 -20.47 -17.63 3.22
C LEU A 180 -21.45 -17.04 2.17
N GLU A 181 -21.16 -17.23 0.89
CA GLU A 181 -22.07 -16.83 -0.20
C GLU A 181 -23.40 -17.60 -0.15
N GLU A 182 -23.33 -18.91 0.09
CA GLU A 182 -24.52 -19.76 0.20
C GLU A 182 -25.42 -19.35 1.38
N LEU A 183 -24.83 -19.04 2.53
CA LEU A 183 -25.56 -18.67 3.73
C LEU A 183 -26.07 -17.23 3.70
N SER A 184 -25.31 -16.30 3.15
CA SER A 184 -25.65 -14.87 3.13
C SER A 184 -26.51 -14.47 1.92
N GLY A 185 -26.47 -15.25 0.85
CA GLY A 185 -27.06 -14.88 -0.44
C GLY A 185 -26.31 -13.78 -1.19
N VAL A 186 -25.14 -13.35 -0.68
CA VAL A 186 -24.33 -12.29 -1.28
C VAL A 186 -23.11 -12.89 -1.97
N GLN A 187 -22.90 -12.55 -3.24
CA GLN A 187 -21.73 -12.99 -3.99
C GLN A 187 -20.49 -12.20 -3.57
N ALA A 188 -19.81 -12.66 -2.54
CA ALA A 188 -18.62 -12.01 -2.00
C ALA A 188 -17.36 -12.17 -2.89
N ARG A 189 -17.40 -13.10 -3.85
CA ARG A 189 -16.29 -13.38 -4.79
C ARG A 189 -16.38 -12.61 -6.10
N ARG A 190 -17.59 -12.24 -6.53
CA ARG A 190 -17.87 -11.57 -7.79
C ARG A 190 -18.61 -10.27 -7.52
N GLY A 191 -17.88 -9.21 -7.52
CA GLY A 191 -18.40 -7.86 -7.59
C GLY A 191 -17.21 -6.96 -7.75
N GLU A 192 -17.25 -6.07 -8.76
CA GLU A 192 -16.38 -4.92 -8.72
C GLU A 192 -16.68 -4.20 -7.41
N GLU A 193 -15.67 -4.05 -6.56
CA GLU A 193 -15.83 -3.20 -5.38
C GLU A 193 -16.32 -1.83 -5.86
N PRO A 194 -17.29 -1.20 -5.18
CA PRO A 194 -17.73 0.12 -5.56
C PRO A 194 -16.54 1.08 -5.54
N LEU A 195 -16.53 2.06 -6.44
CA LEU A 195 -15.48 3.07 -6.48
C LEU A 195 -15.41 3.76 -5.12
N PRO A 196 -14.19 3.94 -4.55
CA PRO A 196 -14.01 4.75 -3.36
C PRO A 196 -14.41 6.20 -3.62
N THR A 197 -14.64 6.95 -2.57
CA THR A 197 -14.86 8.39 -2.66
C THR A 197 -13.64 9.05 -3.30
N ALA A 198 -13.88 9.85 -4.35
CA ALA A 198 -12.85 10.69 -4.96
C ALA A 198 -12.90 12.10 -4.36
N CYS A 199 -11.75 12.69 -4.09
CA CYS A 199 -11.68 14.14 -3.87
C CYS A 199 -11.62 14.89 -5.20
N ASP A 200 -11.88 16.18 -5.13
CA ASP A 200 -11.72 17.12 -6.23
C ASP A 200 -10.90 18.34 -5.77
N PRO A 201 -10.50 19.24 -6.67
CA PRO A 201 -9.69 20.40 -6.29
C PRO A 201 -10.30 21.30 -5.20
N SER A 202 -11.63 21.31 -5.05
CA SER A 202 -12.32 22.13 -4.05
C SER A 202 -12.38 21.51 -2.65
N THR A 203 -12.18 20.20 -2.55
CA THR A 203 -12.29 19.44 -1.29
C THR A 203 -10.96 19.19 -0.59
N VAL A 204 -9.87 19.71 -1.14
CA VAL A 204 -8.52 19.61 -0.58
C VAL A 204 -7.94 20.98 -0.28
N THR A 205 -6.96 21.04 0.61
CA THR A 205 -6.21 22.25 0.88
C THR A 205 -5.03 22.35 -0.07
N HIS A 206 -4.87 23.50 -0.72
CA HIS A 206 -3.76 23.78 -1.63
C HIS A 206 -2.63 24.50 -0.90
N GLY A 207 -1.40 24.12 -1.17
CA GLY A 207 -0.21 24.76 -0.65
C GLY A 207 0.84 24.98 -1.72
N TYR A 208 1.70 25.98 -1.49
CA TYR A 208 2.77 26.36 -2.40
C TYR A 208 4.05 26.55 -1.59
N VAL A 209 5.11 25.84 -1.95
CA VAL A 209 6.38 25.88 -1.24
C VAL A 209 7.47 26.40 -2.17
N PRO A 210 8.04 27.59 -1.91
CA PRO A 210 9.26 28.02 -2.56
C PRO A 210 10.43 27.12 -2.15
N ILE A 211 11.00 26.39 -3.09
CA ILE A 211 12.10 25.47 -2.84
C ILE A 211 13.44 26.23 -2.86
N ARG A 212 13.61 27.08 -3.84
CA ARG A 212 14.76 27.94 -4.09
C ARG A 212 14.35 29.05 -5.05
N PRO A 213 15.14 30.10 -5.25
CA PRO A 213 14.79 31.16 -6.18
C PRO A 213 14.40 30.59 -7.56
N GLY A 214 13.19 30.96 -8.02
CA GLY A 214 12.65 30.52 -9.30
C GLY A 214 12.05 29.13 -9.36
N VAL A 215 12.01 28.38 -8.25
CA VAL A 215 11.39 27.05 -8.20
C VAL A 215 10.44 26.95 -7.01
N GLN A 216 9.17 26.74 -7.31
CA GLN A 216 8.08 26.54 -6.36
C GLN A 216 7.36 25.24 -6.66
N LEU A 217 6.98 24.48 -5.64
CA LEU A 217 6.15 23.29 -5.78
C LEU A 217 4.75 23.56 -5.21
N HIS A 218 3.75 23.16 -5.98
CA HIS A 218 2.36 23.10 -5.55
C HIS A 218 2.06 21.71 -5.01
N PHE A 219 1.25 21.63 -3.98
CA PHE A 219 0.75 20.38 -3.43
C PHE A 219 -0.68 20.55 -2.90
N VAL A 220 -1.35 19.44 -2.71
CA VAL A 220 -2.62 19.40 -2.00
C VAL A 220 -2.48 18.53 -0.76
N GLU A 221 -3.26 18.83 0.28
CA GLU A 221 -3.25 18.05 1.51
C GLU A 221 -4.64 17.83 2.08
N MET A 222 -4.79 16.75 2.80
CA MET A 222 -6.00 16.36 3.53
C MET A 222 -5.61 15.49 4.73
N GLY A 223 -6.35 15.63 5.81
CA GLY A 223 -6.19 14.80 7.00
C GLY A 223 -5.10 15.27 7.97
N HIS A 224 -4.98 14.52 9.06
CA HIS A 224 -4.06 14.78 10.17
C HIS A 224 -3.42 13.47 10.60
N GLY A 225 -2.22 13.54 11.14
CA GLY A 225 -1.48 12.38 11.64
C GLY A 225 -0.13 12.21 10.97
N PRO A 226 0.43 10.99 10.96
CA PRO A 226 1.68 10.71 10.26
C PRO A 226 1.58 11.05 8.78
N VAL A 227 2.66 11.59 8.20
CA VAL A 227 2.65 12.08 6.82
C VAL A 227 2.83 10.94 5.82
N VAL A 228 1.96 10.92 4.82
CA VAL A 228 2.10 10.13 3.60
C VAL A 228 2.18 11.08 2.42
N CYS A 229 3.29 11.06 1.71
CA CYS A 229 3.53 11.91 0.55
C CYS A 229 3.41 11.09 -0.74
N LEU A 230 2.58 11.55 -1.67
CA LEU A 230 2.23 10.88 -2.92
C LEU A 230 2.89 11.58 -4.11
N CYS A 231 3.60 10.82 -4.94
CA CYS A 231 4.33 11.32 -6.10
C CYS A 231 3.79 10.67 -7.38
N HIS A 232 3.17 11.46 -8.25
CA HIS A 232 2.63 10.98 -9.52
C HIS A 232 3.70 10.80 -10.60
N GLY A 233 3.32 10.19 -11.71
CA GLY A 233 4.17 9.94 -12.86
C GLY A 233 3.80 10.76 -14.11
N PHE A 234 4.20 10.24 -15.26
CA PHE A 234 4.03 10.88 -16.57
C PHE A 234 2.88 10.25 -17.37
N PRO A 235 2.05 11.01 -18.05
CA PRO A 235 1.78 12.44 -17.89
C PRO A 235 0.55 12.64 -16.98
N GLU A 236 0.79 12.87 -15.71
CA GLU A 236 -0.27 12.84 -14.73
C GLU A 236 -0.42 14.16 -13.96
N SER A 237 -1.05 14.08 -12.81
CA SER A 237 -1.41 15.17 -11.92
C SER A 237 -1.51 14.61 -10.50
N TRP A 238 -1.46 15.49 -9.49
CA TRP A 238 -1.84 15.08 -8.13
C TRP A 238 -3.26 14.46 -8.10
N LEU A 239 -4.13 14.82 -9.04
CA LEU A 239 -5.50 14.28 -9.16
C LEU A 239 -5.53 12.78 -9.53
N SER A 240 -4.41 12.22 -10.00
CA SER A 240 -4.26 10.77 -10.15
C SER A 240 -4.51 10.01 -8.84
N TRP A 241 -4.25 10.65 -7.72
CA TRP A 241 -4.42 10.12 -6.37
C TRP A 241 -5.80 10.41 -5.75
N ARG A 242 -6.76 10.91 -6.52
CA ARG A 242 -8.06 11.38 -6.02
C ARG A 242 -8.85 10.36 -5.20
N TYR A 243 -8.67 9.06 -5.46
CA TYR A 243 -9.31 7.98 -4.70
C TYR A 243 -8.51 7.57 -3.46
N GLN A 244 -7.21 7.84 -3.43
CA GLN A 244 -6.34 7.51 -2.31
C GLN A 244 -6.34 8.58 -1.23
N ILE A 245 -6.41 9.84 -1.62
CA ILE A 245 -6.31 10.97 -0.69
C ILE A 245 -7.37 10.90 0.42
N PRO A 246 -8.67 10.80 0.13
CA PRO A 246 -9.68 10.69 1.20
C PRO A 246 -9.54 9.42 2.03
N ALA A 247 -9.25 8.29 1.40
CA ALA A 247 -9.12 7.01 2.10
C ALA A 247 -7.98 7.01 3.11
N LEU A 248 -6.83 7.57 2.75
CA LEU A 248 -5.68 7.69 3.65
C LEU A 248 -5.92 8.75 4.74
N ALA A 249 -6.57 9.86 4.39
CA ALA A 249 -6.92 10.90 5.36
C ALA A 249 -7.90 10.37 6.42
N ASP A 250 -8.95 9.66 6.00
CA ASP A 250 -9.92 9.02 6.91
C ASP A 250 -9.26 7.95 7.78
N ALA A 251 -8.16 7.39 7.29
CA ALA A 251 -7.36 6.41 7.98
C ALA A 251 -6.44 7.00 9.07
N GLY A 252 -6.45 8.31 9.26
CA GLY A 252 -5.65 8.99 10.27
C GLY A 252 -4.28 9.44 9.81
N PHE A 253 -4.09 9.62 8.50
CA PHE A 253 -2.84 10.15 7.93
C PHE A 253 -3.01 11.59 7.44
N ARG A 254 -1.94 12.36 7.56
CA ARG A 254 -1.79 13.61 6.83
C ARG A 254 -1.28 13.28 5.44
N VAL A 255 -2.13 13.44 4.43
CA VAL A 255 -1.83 13.10 3.05
C VAL A 255 -1.39 14.34 2.29
N ILE A 256 -0.21 14.28 1.71
CA ILE A 256 0.34 15.33 0.84
C ILE A 256 0.53 14.73 -0.53
N ALA A 257 -0.21 15.24 -1.52
CA ALA A 257 -0.07 14.85 -2.91
C ALA A 257 0.61 15.99 -3.68
N LEU A 258 1.82 15.73 -4.15
CA LEU A 258 2.62 16.69 -4.90
C LEU A 258 2.10 16.86 -6.33
N GLU A 259 2.10 18.08 -6.80
CA GLU A 259 2.18 18.37 -8.23
C GLU A 259 3.66 18.44 -8.57
N MET A 260 4.14 17.42 -9.30
CA MET A 260 5.56 17.23 -9.51
C MET A 260 6.16 18.34 -10.37
N LYS A 261 7.46 18.57 -10.22
CA LYS A 261 8.20 19.59 -10.97
C LYS A 261 7.98 19.46 -12.47
N GLY A 262 7.63 20.54 -13.12
CA GLY A 262 7.28 20.58 -14.54
C GLY A 262 5.79 20.47 -14.83
N TYR A 263 4.97 20.25 -13.82
CA TYR A 263 3.52 20.00 -13.95
C TYR A 263 2.68 21.10 -13.30
N GLY A 264 1.62 21.48 -13.99
CA GLY A 264 0.55 22.32 -13.45
C GLY A 264 1.04 23.62 -12.83
N GLU A 265 0.72 23.84 -11.57
CA GLU A 265 1.11 25.05 -10.81
C GLU A 265 2.49 24.97 -10.17
N SER A 266 3.13 23.79 -10.19
CA SER A 266 4.56 23.71 -9.88
C SER A 266 5.37 24.34 -10.98
N THR A 267 6.54 24.90 -10.64
CA THR A 267 7.40 25.52 -11.65
C THR A 267 7.88 24.50 -12.67
N ALA A 268 7.93 24.91 -13.93
CA ALA A 268 8.49 24.14 -15.03
C ALA A 268 9.73 24.85 -15.59
N PRO A 269 10.90 24.77 -14.92
CA PRO A 269 12.12 25.37 -15.44
C PRO A 269 12.47 24.78 -16.81
N PRO A 270 13.06 25.56 -17.74
CA PRO A 270 13.34 25.08 -19.09
C PRO A 270 14.54 24.13 -19.19
N ASP A 271 15.46 24.20 -18.22
CA ASP A 271 16.72 23.46 -18.28
C ASP A 271 16.47 21.95 -18.00
N VAL A 272 17.00 21.10 -18.86
CA VAL A 272 16.87 19.64 -18.76
C VAL A 272 17.42 19.12 -17.43
N GLU A 273 18.54 19.66 -16.95
CA GLU A 273 19.21 19.25 -15.70
C GLU A 273 18.36 19.44 -14.46
N GLU A 274 17.39 20.35 -14.50
CA GLU A 274 16.42 20.58 -13.43
C GLU A 274 15.55 19.33 -13.13
N TYR A 275 15.50 18.41 -14.07
CA TYR A 275 14.66 17.20 -14.01
C TYR A 275 15.46 15.91 -13.85
N SER A 276 16.76 16.00 -13.53
CA SER A 276 17.53 14.83 -13.09
C SER A 276 16.98 14.29 -11.78
N GLN A 277 17.10 12.99 -11.57
CA GLN A 277 16.65 12.37 -10.32
C GLN A 277 17.35 12.96 -9.09
N GLU A 278 18.64 13.27 -9.20
CA GLU A 278 19.39 13.94 -8.14
C GLU A 278 18.77 15.30 -7.78
N GLN A 279 18.44 16.12 -8.76
CA GLN A 279 17.85 17.43 -8.53
C GLN A 279 16.40 17.33 -8.01
N ILE A 280 15.60 16.43 -8.56
CA ILE A 280 14.22 16.19 -8.11
C ILE A 280 14.21 15.74 -6.65
N CYS A 281 15.06 14.80 -6.27
CA CYS A 281 15.15 14.31 -4.90
C CYS A 281 15.67 15.37 -3.93
N LYS A 282 16.64 16.16 -4.36
CA LYS A 282 17.15 17.30 -3.57
C LYS A 282 16.04 18.33 -3.33
N ASP A 283 15.27 18.66 -4.34
CA ASP A 283 14.14 19.58 -4.24
C ASP A 283 13.04 19.01 -3.31
N LEU A 284 12.79 17.71 -3.36
CA LEU A 284 11.83 17.04 -2.45
C LEU A 284 12.32 17.08 -1.00
N ALA A 285 13.60 16.89 -0.74
CA ALA A 285 14.17 17.01 0.59
C ALA A 285 14.00 18.45 1.14
N VAL A 286 14.24 19.47 0.32
CA VAL A 286 14.00 20.87 0.69
C VAL A 286 12.51 21.13 0.93
N PHE A 287 11.63 20.56 0.11
CA PHE A 287 10.18 20.63 0.30
C PHE A 287 9.76 20.11 1.69
N LEU A 288 10.29 18.96 2.10
CA LEU A 288 10.03 18.39 3.42
C LEU A 288 10.58 19.30 4.54
N ASP A 289 11.76 19.88 4.34
CA ASP A 289 12.36 20.82 5.30
C ASP A 289 11.49 22.07 5.49
N LYS A 290 11.02 22.65 4.41
CA LYS A 290 10.17 23.85 4.42
C LYS A 290 8.83 23.63 5.10
N LEU A 291 8.28 22.42 5.01
CA LEU A 291 7.04 22.04 5.71
C LEU A 291 7.28 21.53 7.14
N GLY A 292 8.52 21.47 7.60
CA GLY A 292 8.86 20.96 8.93
C GLY A 292 8.57 19.47 9.08
N ILE A 293 8.68 18.69 8.01
CA ILE A 293 8.43 17.25 8.00
C ILE A 293 9.78 16.51 8.07
N PRO A 294 10.18 16.00 9.25
CA PRO A 294 11.47 15.33 9.38
C PRO A 294 11.49 13.97 8.69
N GLN A 295 10.37 13.25 8.68
CA GLN A 295 10.26 11.93 8.11
C GLN A 295 8.85 11.70 7.57
N THR A 296 8.72 11.01 6.45
CA THR A 296 7.45 10.71 5.79
C THR A 296 7.45 9.30 5.21
N VAL A 297 6.24 8.73 5.07
CA VAL A 297 6.02 7.61 4.15
C VAL A 297 5.93 8.18 2.74
N LEU A 298 6.65 7.58 1.80
CA LEU A 298 6.60 7.96 0.38
C LEU A 298 5.89 6.89 -0.42
N VAL A 299 4.97 7.31 -1.28
CA VAL A 299 4.29 6.45 -2.24
C VAL A 299 4.42 7.08 -3.63
N GLY A 300 4.95 6.32 -4.58
CA GLY A 300 5.15 6.83 -5.93
C GLY A 300 4.63 5.88 -7.01
N HIS A 301 4.30 6.44 -8.15
CA HIS A 301 3.85 5.72 -9.34
C HIS A 301 4.62 6.21 -10.56
N ASP A 302 5.01 5.30 -11.46
CA ASP A 302 5.74 5.63 -12.69
C ASP A 302 7.05 6.38 -12.36
N TRP A 303 7.29 7.58 -12.91
CA TRP A 303 8.44 8.41 -12.52
C TRP A 303 8.44 8.77 -11.03
N GLY A 304 7.26 8.96 -10.44
CA GLY A 304 7.13 9.14 -8.99
C GLY A 304 7.63 7.93 -8.19
N GLY A 305 7.49 6.72 -8.74
CA GLY A 305 8.08 5.50 -8.18
C GLY A 305 9.60 5.53 -8.20
N ALA A 306 10.21 6.00 -9.28
CA ALA A 306 11.66 6.20 -9.35
C ALA A 306 12.13 7.21 -8.29
N VAL A 307 11.41 8.31 -8.10
CA VAL A 307 11.73 9.32 -7.07
C VAL A 307 11.71 8.71 -5.68
N VAL A 308 10.69 7.95 -5.33
CA VAL A 308 10.59 7.40 -3.97
C VAL A 308 11.64 6.35 -3.69
N TRP A 309 12.01 5.52 -4.68
CA TRP A 309 13.15 4.60 -4.54
C TRP A 309 14.46 5.35 -4.34
N ASN A 310 14.70 6.40 -5.09
CA ASN A 310 15.91 7.22 -4.94
C ASN A 310 15.94 7.96 -3.61
N MET A 311 14.81 8.45 -3.13
CA MET A 311 14.71 9.05 -1.79
C MET A 311 15.06 8.03 -0.69
N ALA A 312 14.55 6.81 -0.80
CA ALA A 312 14.87 5.73 0.14
C ALA A 312 16.36 5.38 0.13
N LEU A 313 17.02 5.49 -1.02
CA LEU A 313 18.41 5.14 -1.21
C LEU A 313 19.38 6.26 -0.78
N PHE A 314 19.05 7.51 -1.10
CA PHE A 314 19.94 8.67 -0.88
C PHE A 314 19.58 9.53 0.35
N TYR A 315 18.32 9.45 0.80
CA TYR A 315 17.79 10.20 1.96
C TYR A 315 17.05 9.26 2.92
N PRO A 316 17.65 8.13 3.32
CA PRO A 316 16.95 7.11 4.12
C PRO A 316 16.45 7.66 5.47
N GLU A 317 17.13 8.64 6.04
CA GLU A 317 16.73 9.29 7.31
C GLU A 317 15.42 10.07 7.20
N ARG A 318 14.99 10.41 5.97
CA ARG A 318 13.75 11.15 5.71
C ARG A 318 12.57 10.23 5.35
N VAL A 319 12.84 8.95 5.17
CA VAL A 319 11.86 7.98 4.67
C VAL A 319 11.57 6.92 5.74
N ARG A 320 10.38 7.02 6.33
CA ARG A 320 9.88 6.03 7.29
C ARG A 320 9.61 4.69 6.62
N ALA A 321 8.97 4.73 5.47
CA ALA A 321 8.63 3.58 4.64
C ALA A 321 8.41 4.04 3.21
N VAL A 322 8.56 3.16 2.25
CA VAL A 322 8.48 3.47 0.82
C VAL A 322 7.61 2.47 0.08
N ALA A 323 6.69 2.97 -0.76
CA ALA A 323 5.88 2.15 -1.65
C ALA A 323 6.00 2.63 -3.09
N SER A 324 6.13 1.71 -4.01
CA SER A 324 6.11 2.00 -5.45
C SER A 324 5.03 1.21 -6.15
N LEU A 325 4.29 1.90 -6.99
CA LEU A 325 3.31 1.31 -7.90
C LEU A 325 3.95 1.17 -9.28
N ASN A 326 3.99 -0.04 -9.80
CA ASN A 326 4.49 -0.44 -11.11
C ASN A 326 6.00 -0.31 -11.29
N THR A 327 6.62 0.74 -10.81
CA THR A 327 8.05 1.03 -11.02
C THR A 327 8.92 0.17 -10.09
N PRO A 328 9.76 -0.72 -10.65
CA PRO A 328 10.66 -1.53 -9.85
C PRO A 328 11.89 -0.73 -9.41
N TYR A 329 12.55 -1.21 -8.35
CA TYR A 329 13.89 -0.81 -8.00
C TYR A 329 14.91 -1.78 -8.61
N ARG A 330 15.92 -1.23 -9.25
CA ARG A 330 17.11 -1.99 -9.69
C ARG A 330 18.36 -1.16 -9.43
N PRO A 331 19.40 -1.74 -8.85
CA PRO A 331 20.67 -1.05 -8.72
C PRO A 331 21.26 -0.73 -10.10
N ALA A 332 21.99 0.37 -10.18
CA ALA A 332 22.71 0.72 -11.40
C ALA A 332 23.81 -0.31 -11.69
N ASP A 333 23.92 -0.71 -12.95
CA ASP A 333 24.92 -1.65 -13.42
C ASP A 333 26.10 -0.87 -14.04
N PRO A 334 27.32 -0.94 -13.45
CA PRO A 334 28.48 -0.26 -13.99
C PRO A 334 29.04 -0.90 -15.26
N SER A 335 28.66 -2.13 -15.58
CA SER A 335 29.23 -2.90 -16.68
C SER A 335 28.70 -2.50 -18.05
N VAL A 336 27.52 -1.85 -18.10
CA VAL A 336 26.84 -1.47 -19.35
C VAL A 336 26.35 -0.04 -19.25
N ASP A 337 26.63 0.76 -20.30
CA ASP A 337 26.01 2.10 -20.41
C ASP A 337 24.50 1.98 -20.45
N ILE A 338 23.81 2.80 -19.66
CA ILE A 338 22.35 2.72 -19.51
C ILE A 338 21.61 2.93 -20.85
N VAL A 339 22.11 3.79 -21.72
CA VAL A 339 21.49 4.04 -23.04
C VAL A 339 21.59 2.80 -23.92
N GLU A 340 22.76 2.15 -23.95
CA GLU A 340 22.95 0.89 -24.69
C GLU A 340 22.06 -0.23 -24.11
N LYS A 341 21.96 -0.31 -22.80
CA LYS A 341 21.07 -1.29 -22.14
C LYS A 341 19.60 -1.06 -22.52
N MET A 342 19.14 0.19 -22.50
CA MET A 342 17.75 0.54 -22.85
C MET A 342 17.42 0.28 -24.33
N LYS A 343 18.40 0.40 -25.23
CA LYS A 343 18.19 0.06 -26.65
C LYS A 343 17.84 -1.42 -26.87
N SER A 344 18.21 -2.29 -25.96
CA SER A 344 17.88 -3.71 -26.02
C SER A 344 16.42 -4.03 -25.67
N TYR A 345 15.68 -3.07 -25.13
CA TYR A 345 14.27 -3.21 -24.77
C TYR A 345 13.38 -2.48 -25.78
N PRO A 346 12.72 -3.17 -26.72
CA PRO A 346 11.90 -2.52 -27.75
C PRO A 346 10.78 -1.63 -27.20
N THR A 347 10.22 -1.99 -26.04
CA THR A 347 9.16 -1.22 -25.36
C THR A 347 9.61 0.16 -24.89
N PHE A 348 10.90 0.44 -24.81
CA PHE A 348 11.44 1.74 -24.44
C PHE A 348 11.74 2.66 -25.64
N ASP A 349 11.37 2.26 -26.85
CA ASP A 349 11.58 3.10 -28.04
C ASP A 349 10.92 4.49 -27.88
N TYR A 350 9.77 4.58 -27.21
CA TYR A 350 9.12 5.87 -26.93
C TYR A 350 10.01 6.82 -26.13
N GLN A 351 10.86 6.33 -25.24
CA GLN A 351 11.78 7.17 -24.47
C GLN A 351 12.88 7.76 -25.35
N PHE A 352 13.31 7.06 -26.39
CA PHE A 352 14.25 7.59 -27.38
C PHE A 352 13.58 8.64 -28.28
N TYR A 353 12.31 8.42 -28.63
CA TYR A 353 11.50 9.44 -29.30
C TYR A 353 11.39 10.72 -28.47
N PHE A 354 11.36 10.62 -27.14
CA PHE A 354 11.25 11.76 -26.23
C PHE A 354 12.56 12.55 -26.08
N GLN A 355 13.69 12.05 -26.58
CA GLN A 355 15.00 12.68 -26.31
C GLN A 355 15.21 14.02 -26.98
N GLU A 356 14.85 14.18 -28.25
CA GLU A 356 15.07 15.40 -29.00
C GLU A 356 14.12 16.52 -28.55
N PRO A 357 14.63 17.61 -27.97
CA PRO A 357 13.79 18.71 -27.53
C PRO A 357 12.89 19.23 -28.62
N GLY A 358 11.62 19.46 -28.31
CA GLY A 358 10.62 20.00 -29.19
C GLY A 358 9.87 19.00 -30.07
N VAL A 359 10.42 17.81 -30.32
CA VAL A 359 9.81 16.83 -31.23
C VAL A 359 8.53 16.22 -30.61
N ALA A 360 8.64 15.61 -29.44
CA ALA A 360 7.48 15.05 -28.76
C ALA A 360 6.52 16.15 -28.27
N GLU A 361 7.04 17.29 -27.84
CA GLU A 361 6.20 18.45 -27.46
C GLU A 361 5.26 18.85 -28.58
N ALA A 362 5.78 18.96 -29.80
CA ALA A 362 4.97 19.34 -30.97
C ALA A 362 3.80 18.39 -31.22
N GLU A 363 4.00 17.09 -31.05
CA GLU A 363 2.94 16.09 -31.18
C GLU A 363 1.95 16.16 -30.02
N LEU A 364 2.45 16.10 -28.78
CA LEU A 364 1.63 15.94 -27.59
C LEU A 364 0.83 17.21 -27.23
N GLU A 365 1.38 18.38 -27.51
CA GLU A 365 0.74 19.67 -27.23
C GLU A 365 -0.24 20.12 -28.33
N LYS A 366 -0.21 19.52 -29.50
CA LYS A 366 -1.09 19.88 -30.62
C LYS A 366 -2.56 19.77 -30.23
N ASP A 367 -2.93 18.71 -29.54
CA ASP A 367 -4.25 18.49 -28.98
C ASP A 367 -4.09 17.72 -27.65
N ILE A 368 -4.02 18.46 -26.57
CA ILE A 368 -3.77 17.91 -25.23
C ILE A 368 -4.86 16.94 -24.83
N GLY A 369 -6.12 17.26 -25.11
CA GLY A 369 -7.25 16.37 -24.83
C GLY A 369 -7.12 15.02 -25.54
N ARG A 370 -6.72 15.02 -26.80
CA ARG A 370 -6.45 13.81 -27.57
C ARG A 370 -5.30 13.00 -26.96
N THR A 371 -4.20 13.66 -26.65
CA THR A 371 -3.03 13.04 -26.02
C THR A 371 -3.42 12.30 -24.75
N LEU A 372 -4.14 12.94 -23.85
CA LEU A 372 -4.56 12.34 -22.59
C LEU A 372 -5.57 11.22 -22.77
N LYS A 373 -6.52 11.37 -23.70
CA LYS A 373 -7.49 10.32 -24.01
C LYS A 373 -6.85 9.07 -24.61
N VAL A 374 -5.82 9.22 -25.41
CA VAL A 374 -5.09 8.07 -25.97
C VAL A 374 -4.22 7.39 -24.92
N LEU A 375 -3.48 8.15 -24.12
CA LEU A 375 -2.49 7.59 -23.18
C LEU A 375 -3.12 7.02 -21.92
N ILE A 376 -4.08 7.75 -21.32
CA ILE A 376 -4.66 7.38 -20.02
C ILE A 376 -5.98 6.64 -20.25
N ARG A 377 -5.87 5.31 -20.33
CA ARG A 377 -6.99 4.41 -20.55
C ARG A 377 -6.88 3.17 -19.69
N SER A 378 -8.04 2.66 -19.25
CA SER A 378 -8.09 1.38 -18.57
C SER A 378 -7.87 0.21 -19.53
N THR A 379 -7.55 -0.93 -19.00
CA THR A 379 -7.44 -2.19 -19.76
C THR A 379 -8.78 -2.91 -19.92
N ARG A 380 -9.87 -2.33 -19.44
CA ARG A 380 -11.22 -2.86 -19.57
C ARG A 380 -11.62 -2.91 -21.05
N ARG A 381 -12.42 -3.91 -21.41
CA ARG A 381 -12.88 -4.12 -22.80
C ARG A 381 -13.59 -2.89 -23.35
N GLU A 382 -14.41 -2.23 -22.55
CA GLU A 382 -15.19 -1.04 -22.93
C GLU A 382 -14.33 0.17 -23.27
N ASP A 383 -13.11 0.23 -22.72
CA ASP A 383 -12.14 1.31 -22.93
C ASP A 383 -11.16 1.04 -24.07
N ARG A 384 -11.24 -0.13 -24.74
CA ARG A 384 -10.34 -0.45 -25.83
C ARG A 384 -10.62 0.42 -27.04
N LEU A 385 -9.56 1.03 -27.57
CA LEU A 385 -9.60 1.73 -28.86
C LEU A 385 -9.43 0.71 -30.00
N PRO A 386 -9.84 1.07 -31.24
CA PRO A 386 -9.66 0.19 -32.42
C PRO A 386 -8.19 -0.20 -32.65
N PHE A 387 -7.26 0.64 -32.18
CA PHE A 387 -5.83 0.40 -32.25
C PHE A 387 -5.25 0.36 -30.84
N ALA A 388 -4.37 -0.62 -30.56
CA ALA A 388 -3.61 -0.65 -29.33
C ALA A 388 -2.47 0.37 -29.38
N LEU A 389 -2.25 1.09 -28.27
CA LEU A 389 -1.07 1.95 -28.13
C LEU A 389 0.17 1.06 -28.15
N ASN A 390 1.04 1.26 -29.13
CA ASN A 390 2.25 0.50 -29.31
C ASN A 390 3.47 1.36 -28.97
N PHE A 391 4.20 0.99 -27.93
CA PHE A 391 5.43 1.65 -27.49
C PHE A 391 6.66 1.21 -28.28
N HIS A 392 6.52 0.16 -29.09
CA HIS A 392 7.54 -0.25 -30.06
C HIS A 392 7.41 0.58 -31.33
N GLY A 393 8.53 0.83 -32.00
CA GLY A 393 8.55 1.45 -33.32
C GLY A 393 7.95 2.86 -33.37
N VAL A 394 7.97 3.61 -32.27
CA VAL A 394 7.44 4.99 -32.21
C VAL A 394 8.19 5.91 -33.17
N ARG A 395 9.52 5.85 -33.17
CA ARG A 395 10.37 6.66 -34.07
C ARG A 395 10.15 6.29 -35.54
N GLU A 396 10.03 5.02 -35.84
CA GLU A 396 9.86 4.51 -37.20
C GLU A 396 8.53 4.98 -37.81
N ARG A 397 7.43 4.97 -37.04
CA ARG A 397 6.13 5.45 -37.51
C ARG A 397 5.94 6.98 -37.43
N GLY A 398 6.91 7.71 -36.86
CA GLY A 398 6.90 9.16 -36.83
C GLY A 398 6.20 9.81 -35.64
N GLY A 399 5.83 9.06 -34.60
CA GLY A 399 5.23 9.61 -33.39
C GLY A 399 4.50 8.57 -32.52
N LEU A 400 4.19 8.98 -31.30
CA LEU A 400 3.51 8.14 -30.32
C LEU A 400 2.03 7.93 -30.65
N LEU A 401 1.36 8.97 -31.13
CA LEU A 401 -0.09 9.01 -31.37
C LEU A 401 -0.49 8.73 -32.82
N VAL A 402 0.46 8.41 -33.67
CA VAL A 402 0.21 8.13 -35.10
C VAL A 402 -0.74 6.92 -35.24
N GLY A 403 -1.80 7.11 -36.03
CA GLY A 403 -2.81 6.06 -36.29
C GLY A 403 -4.05 6.13 -35.40
N PHE A 404 -4.03 6.93 -34.33
CA PHE A 404 -5.20 7.11 -33.50
C PHE A 404 -6.18 8.14 -34.06
N PRO A 405 -7.50 8.02 -33.76
CA PRO A 405 -8.49 9.01 -34.17
C PRO A 405 -8.16 10.42 -33.68
N GLU A 406 -8.64 11.44 -34.39
CA GLU A 406 -8.49 12.82 -33.95
C GLU A 406 -9.26 13.12 -32.65
N ASN A 407 -10.40 12.47 -32.46
CA ASN A 407 -11.22 12.64 -31.26
C ASN A 407 -11.63 11.27 -30.68
N PRO A 408 -10.72 10.57 -30.00
CA PRO A 408 -11.06 9.31 -29.35
C PRO A 408 -12.02 9.54 -28.19
N PRO A 409 -12.85 8.55 -27.83
CA PRO A 409 -13.68 8.65 -26.63
C PRO A 409 -12.82 8.69 -25.37
N ALA A 410 -13.26 9.42 -24.34
CA ALA A 410 -12.60 9.44 -23.05
C ALA A 410 -12.68 8.06 -22.39
N SER A 411 -11.64 7.71 -21.65
CA SER A 411 -11.65 6.50 -20.81
C SER A 411 -12.52 6.69 -19.56
N GLN A 412 -13.06 5.59 -19.05
CA GLN A 412 -13.79 5.56 -17.78
C GLN A 412 -12.94 6.01 -16.58
N ILE A 413 -11.63 5.81 -16.64
CA ILE A 413 -10.71 6.22 -15.56
C ILE A 413 -10.34 7.71 -15.59
N LEU A 414 -10.62 8.40 -16.68
CA LEU A 414 -10.42 9.84 -16.79
C LEU A 414 -11.65 10.47 -17.47
N PRO A 415 -12.79 10.54 -16.75
CA PRO A 415 -14.03 11.08 -17.30
C PRO A 415 -14.01 12.60 -17.41
N GLY A 416 -15.08 13.18 -17.95
CA GLY A 416 -15.19 14.57 -18.35
C GLY A 416 -14.58 15.62 -17.43
N PRO A 417 -15.03 15.78 -16.17
CA PRO A 417 -14.52 16.84 -15.29
C PRO A 417 -13.02 16.67 -14.95
N GLU A 418 -12.59 15.44 -14.69
CA GLU A 418 -11.20 15.10 -14.37
C GLU A 418 -10.31 15.30 -15.61
N LEU A 419 -10.79 14.88 -16.77
CA LEU A 419 -10.08 15.10 -18.04
C LEU A 419 -9.89 16.61 -18.30
N GLN A 420 -10.91 17.43 -18.09
CA GLN A 420 -10.80 18.88 -18.27
C GLN A 420 -9.80 19.49 -17.29
N TYR A 421 -9.74 19.01 -16.06
CA TYR A 421 -8.74 19.44 -15.09
C TYR A 421 -7.32 19.13 -15.57
N TYR A 422 -7.07 17.92 -16.06
CA TYR A 422 -5.77 17.55 -16.63
C TYR A 422 -5.40 18.42 -17.83
N ILE A 423 -6.34 18.66 -18.75
CA ILE A 423 -6.13 19.51 -19.92
C ILE A 423 -5.69 20.91 -19.48
N GLN A 424 -6.39 21.52 -18.53
CA GLN A 424 -6.05 22.85 -18.02
C GLN A 424 -4.66 22.90 -17.41
N ARG A 425 -4.26 21.86 -16.65
CA ARG A 425 -2.93 21.78 -16.06
C ARG A 425 -1.83 21.71 -17.11
N PHE A 426 -2.00 20.88 -18.13
CA PHE A 426 -1.02 20.77 -19.22
C PHE A 426 -1.02 21.96 -20.16
N GLN A 427 -2.14 22.65 -20.34
CA GLN A 427 -2.17 23.93 -21.05
C GLN A 427 -1.28 24.98 -20.38
N LYS A 428 -1.27 24.98 -19.03
CA LYS A 428 -0.43 25.90 -18.26
C LYS A 428 1.04 25.51 -18.31
N SER A 429 1.38 24.26 -18.02
CA SER A 429 2.76 23.80 -17.88
C SER A 429 3.43 23.41 -19.19
N GLY A 430 2.65 22.95 -20.17
CA GLY A 430 3.18 22.29 -21.36
C GLY A 430 3.73 20.89 -21.05
N PHE A 431 4.34 20.27 -22.05
CA PHE A 431 4.94 18.95 -21.97
C PHE A 431 6.48 18.96 -21.89
N SER A 432 7.14 20.11 -22.07
CA SER A 432 8.61 20.15 -22.03
C SER A 432 9.17 19.73 -20.67
N GLY A 433 8.64 20.28 -19.58
CA GLY A 433 9.03 19.86 -18.23
C GLY A 433 8.81 18.36 -17.97
N PRO A 434 7.59 17.83 -18.17
CA PRO A 434 7.32 16.41 -18.07
C PRO A 434 8.24 15.52 -18.93
N LEU A 435 8.49 15.90 -20.18
CA LEU A 435 9.38 15.15 -21.07
C LEU A 435 10.84 15.21 -20.63
N ASN A 436 11.27 16.30 -20.01
CA ASN A 436 12.63 16.45 -19.49
C ASN A 436 12.99 15.40 -18.42
N TRP A 437 12.01 14.82 -17.77
CA TRP A 437 12.24 13.69 -16.86
C TRP A 437 12.89 12.49 -17.54
N TYR A 438 12.63 12.30 -18.84
CA TYR A 438 13.22 11.24 -19.66
C TYR A 438 14.59 11.61 -20.25
N ARG A 439 15.03 12.87 -20.14
CA ARG A 439 16.22 13.42 -20.83
C ARG A 439 17.47 13.47 -19.95
N ASN A 440 17.49 12.70 -18.86
CA ASN A 440 18.60 12.63 -17.90
C ASN A 440 19.12 11.20 -17.69
N MET A 441 19.03 10.33 -18.69
CA MET A 441 19.38 8.91 -18.55
C MET A 441 20.79 8.69 -18.00
N ARG A 442 21.80 9.30 -18.61
CA ARG A 442 23.19 9.13 -18.13
C ARG A 442 23.47 9.84 -16.81
N PRO A 443 23.06 11.09 -16.57
CA PRO A 443 23.19 11.71 -15.26
C PRO A 443 22.51 10.89 -14.15
N ASN A 444 21.31 10.38 -14.37
CA ASN A 444 20.61 9.53 -13.41
C ASN A 444 21.36 8.25 -13.14
N TRP A 445 21.88 7.60 -14.17
CA TRP A 445 22.68 6.38 -14.06
C TRP A 445 23.96 6.60 -13.28
N ARG A 446 24.73 7.67 -13.58
CA ARG A 446 25.96 8.01 -12.86
C ARG A 446 25.69 8.27 -11.39
N TRP A 447 24.62 9.00 -11.07
CA TRP A 447 24.22 9.24 -9.70
C TRP A 447 23.85 7.93 -8.98
N ALA A 448 23.07 7.07 -9.62
CA ALA A 448 22.69 5.78 -9.07
C ALA A 448 23.92 4.86 -8.83
N LEU A 449 24.94 4.93 -9.70
CA LEU A 449 26.19 4.19 -9.51
C LEU A 449 26.90 4.53 -8.19
N SER A 450 26.78 5.77 -7.72
CA SER A 450 27.36 6.20 -6.44
C SER A 450 26.77 5.46 -5.23
N ALA A 451 25.61 4.83 -5.39
CA ALA A 451 24.91 4.07 -4.37
C ALA A 451 24.62 2.61 -4.76
N LYS A 452 25.32 2.08 -5.75
CA LYS A 452 25.08 0.73 -6.29
C LYS A 452 25.16 -0.40 -5.27
N ASP A 453 25.95 -0.22 -4.21
CA ASP A 453 26.15 -1.24 -3.17
C ASP A 453 25.25 -1.01 -1.93
N ARG A 454 24.44 0.03 -1.92
CA ARG A 454 23.52 0.33 -0.81
C ARG A 454 22.27 -0.53 -0.91
N LYS A 455 21.74 -0.87 0.27
CA LYS A 455 20.43 -1.52 0.42
C LYS A 455 19.39 -0.54 0.94
N ILE A 456 18.14 -0.78 0.61
CA ILE A 456 16.98 -0.07 1.15
C ILE A 456 16.50 -0.85 2.36
N LEU A 457 16.69 -0.31 3.57
CA LEU A 457 16.52 -1.04 4.82
C LEU A 457 15.19 -0.77 5.52
N MET A 458 14.48 0.33 5.19
CA MET A 458 13.17 0.61 5.76
C MET A 458 12.10 -0.30 5.14
N PRO A 459 10.92 -0.44 5.80
CA PRO A 459 9.80 -1.16 5.22
C PRO A 459 9.45 -0.64 3.83
N ALA A 460 9.24 -1.55 2.89
CA ALA A 460 8.97 -1.23 1.50
C ALA A 460 7.82 -2.07 0.95
N LEU A 461 7.08 -1.50 0.01
CA LEU A 461 6.00 -2.16 -0.71
C LEU A 461 6.22 -2.00 -2.22
N MET A 462 6.15 -3.11 -2.95
CA MET A 462 6.10 -3.11 -4.41
C MET A 462 4.74 -3.64 -4.86
N VAL A 463 3.99 -2.80 -5.57
CA VAL A 463 2.72 -3.20 -6.19
C VAL A 463 2.94 -3.34 -7.70
N THR A 464 2.74 -4.54 -8.21
CA THR A 464 2.84 -4.82 -9.65
C THR A 464 1.46 -4.91 -10.29
N ALA A 465 1.36 -4.53 -11.56
CA ALA A 465 0.15 -4.55 -12.35
C ALA A 465 0.32 -5.51 -13.53
N GLY A 466 -0.51 -6.55 -13.59
CA GLY A 466 -0.35 -7.66 -14.54
C GLY A 466 -0.45 -7.28 -16.01
N LYS A 467 -1.16 -6.19 -16.34
CA LYS A 467 -1.39 -5.71 -17.71
C LYS A 467 -0.59 -4.47 -18.08
N ASP A 468 0.33 -4.03 -17.23
CA ASP A 468 1.27 -2.96 -17.58
C ASP A 468 2.34 -3.51 -18.52
N VAL A 469 2.31 -3.08 -19.78
CA VAL A 469 3.23 -3.53 -20.83
C VAL A 469 4.56 -2.76 -20.81
N VAL A 470 4.59 -1.59 -20.20
CA VAL A 470 5.80 -0.75 -20.10
C VAL A 470 6.60 -1.11 -18.86
N LEU A 471 5.95 -1.11 -17.70
CA LEU A 471 6.53 -1.50 -16.42
C LEU A 471 6.00 -2.90 -16.05
N HIS A 472 6.43 -3.88 -16.83
CA HIS A 472 5.97 -5.26 -16.67
C HIS A 472 6.39 -5.82 -15.31
N PRO A 473 5.53 -6.62 -14.65
CA PRO A 473 5.83 -7.19 -13.33
C PRO A 473 7.15 -7.97 -13.24
N SER A 474 7.58 -8.60 -14.34
CA SER A 474 8.86 -9.33 -14.39
C SER A 474 10.09 -8.45 -14.13
N MET A 475 9.97 -7.13 -14.35
CA MET A 475 11.07 -6.18 -14.10
C MET A 475 11.36 -6.01 -12.61
N SER A 476 10.45 -6.40 -11.73
CA SER A 476 10.62 -6.34 -10.27
C SER A 476 11.27 -7.58 -9.67
N LYS A 477 11.66 -8.55 -10.49
CA LYS A 477 12.26 -9.79 -10.03
C LYS A 477 13.59 -9.54 -9.31
N GLY A 478 13.76 -10.16 -8.14
CA GLY A 478 15.02 -10.10 -7.39
C GLY A 478 15.20 -8.86 -6.51
N MET A 479 14.18 -8.01 -6.37
CA MET A 479 14.27 -6.81 -5.52
C MET A 479 14.57 -7.12 -4.05
N GLU A 480 14.20 -8.30 -3.56
CA GLU A 480 14.44 -8.77 -2.19
C GLU A 480 15.91 -8.80 -1.81
N GLU A 481 16.78 -8.98 -2.78
CA GLU A 481 18.24 -8.94 -2.56
C GLU A 481 18.72 -7.59 -2.04
N TRP A 482 18.06 -6.51 -2.49
CA TRP A 482 18.39 -5.13 -2.17
C TRP A 482 17.49 -4.51 -1.11
N ILE A 483 16.31 -5.10 -0.88
CA ILE A 483 15.27 -4.58 0.02
C ILE A 483 14.81 -5.70 0.95
N PRO A 484 15.48 -5.89 2.10
CA PRO A 484 15.18 -7.00 3.03
C PRO A 484 13.76 -6.99 3.59
N GLN A 485 13.16 -5.81 3.78
CA GLN A 485 11.80 -5.66 4.31
C GLN A 485 10.77 -5.38 3.20
N LEU A 486 10.95 -5.99 2.03
CA LEU A 486 10.03 -5.82 0.91
C LEU A 486 8.78 -6.69 1.09
N ARG A 487 7.62 -6.05 1.03
CA ARG A 487 6.32 -6.68 0.81
C ARG A 487 5.93 -6.52 -0.66
N ARG A 488 5.36 -7.58 -1.24
CA ARG A 488 4.84 -7.57 -2.62
C ARG A 488 3.34 -7.71 -2.63
N GLU A 489 2.70 -6.97 -3.50
CA GLU A 489 1.30 -7.12 -3.87
C GLU A 489 1.18 -7.07 -5.39
N HIS A 490 0.19 -7.77 -5.92
CA HIS A 490 -0.01 -7.88 -7.36
C HIS A 490 -1.48 -7.68 -7.72
N LEU A 491 -1.73 -6.84 -8.73
CA LEU A 491 -3.04 -6.59 -9.30
C LEU A 491 -3.06 -7.13 -10.74
N GLU A 492 -3.55 -8.35 -10.92
CA GLU A 492 -3.51 -9.05 -12.20
C GLU A 492 -4.32 -8.32 -13.29
N GLU A 493 -5.53 -7.90 -12.96
CA GLU A 493 -6.44 -7.22 -13.90
C GLU A 493 -6.29 -5.69 -13.84
N CYS A 494 -5.06 -5.21 -13.87
CA CYS A 494 -4.71 -3.80 -13.78
C CYS A 494 -3.62 -3.44 -14.76
N GLY A 495 -3.80 -2.32 -15.47
CA GLY A 495 -2.81 -1.75 -16.36
C GLY A 495 -1.89 -0.75 -15.66
N HIS A 496 -1.33 0.16 -16.45
CA HIS A 496 -0.37 1.15 -15.98
C HIS A 496 -0.96 2.18 -15.00
N TRP A 497 -2.22 2.57 -15.16
CA TRP A 497 -2.86 3.65 -14.39
C TRP A 497 -3.52 3.12 -13.11
N THR A 498 -2.72 2.54 -12.25
CA THR A 498 -3.10 1.72 -11.10
C THR A 498 -4.03 2.43 -10.12
N GLN A 499 -3.74 3.70 -9.78
CA GLN A 499 -4.53 4.48 -8.81
C GLN A 499 -5.97 4.68 -9.26
N MET A 500 -6.16 4.82 -10.57
CA MET A 500 -7.45 5.13 -11.20
C MET A 500 -8.17 3.89 -11.70
N GLU A 501 -7.43 2.84 -12.07
CA GLU A 501 -8.00 1.61 -12.63
C GLU A 501 -8.47 0.61 -11.56
N ARG A 502 -7.74 0.50 -10.47
CA ARG A 502 -8.07 -0.38 -9.32
C ARG A 502 -8.02 0.36 -7.99
N PRO A 503 -8.78 1.45 -7.83
CA PRO A 503 -8.67 2.30 -6.66
C PRO A 503 -9.06 1.59 -5.36
N ALA A 504 -10.11 0.79 -5.34
CA ALA A 504 -10.54 0.08 -4.14
C ALA A 504 -9.50 -0.96 -3.69
N ALA A 505 -8.99 -1.76 -4.61
CA ALA A 505 -7.96 -2.75 -4.34
C ALA A 505 -6.65 -2.10 -3.88
N LEU A 506 -6.24 -1.01 -4.54
CA LEU A 506 -5.03 -0.28 -4.15
C LEU A 506 -5.17 0.35 -2.77
N ASN A 507 -6.30 0.99 -2.47
CA ASN A 507 -6.55 1.58 -1.16
C ASN A 507 -6.45 0.54 -0.04
N ARG A 508 -7.01 -0.65 -0.25
CA ARG A 508 -6.90 -1.75 0.69
C ARG A 508 -5.44 -2.17 0.91
N ILE A 509 -4.69 -2.35 -0.17
CA ILE A 509 -3.26 -2.72 -0.10
C ILE A 509 -2.47 -1.67 0.68
N LEU A 510 -2.64 -0.39 0.35
CA LEU A 510 -1.93 0.70 1.02
C LEU A 510 -2.29 0.80 2.50
N LEU A 511 -3.57 0.70 2.84
CA LEU A 511 -4.02 0.79 4.22
C LEU A 511 -3.52 -0.38 5.06
N GLU A 512 -3.60 -1.60 4.56
CA GLU A 512 -3.08 -2.79 5.24
C GLU A 512 -1.57 -2.69 5.49
N TRP A 513 -0.83 -2.23 4.49
CA TRP A 513 0.61 -2.04 4.61
C TRP A 513 0.96 -0.95 5.63
N LEU A 514 0.30 0.22 5.55
CA LEU A 514 0.55 1.34 6.46
C LEU A 514 0.22 0.99 7.91
N GLU A 515 -0.86 0.27 8.14
CA GLU A 515 -1.28 -0.16 9.47
C GLU A 515 -0.35 -1.23 10.07
N GLY A 516 0.31 -2.01 9.22
CA GLY A 516 1.31 -3.00 9.60
C GLY A 516 2.71 -2.44 9.83
N LEU A 517 2.94 -1.15 9.60
CA LEU A 517 4.25 -0.54 9.83
C LEU A 517 4.62 -0.55 11.32
N PRO A 518 5.92 -0.75 11.66
CA PRO A 518 6.39 -0.59 13.01
C PRO A 518 6.05 0.81 13.55
N PRO A 519 5.78 0.97 14.86
CA PRO A 519 5.55 2.28 15.43
C PRO A 519 6.75 3.19 15.18
N ASP A 520 6.48 4.49 14.93
CA ASP A 520 7.53 5.50 14.76
C ASP A 520 8.46 5.49 15.95
N THR A 521 9.76 5.35 15.68
CA THR A 521 10.77 5.66 16.69
C THR A 521 10.73 7.16 16.91
N PRO A 522 10.38 7.66 18.13
CA PRO A 522 10.31 9.10 18.35
C PRO A 522 11.66 9.72 18.05
N LEU A 523 11.71 10.66 17.10
CA LEU A 523 12.91 11.44 16.75
C LEU A 523 13.51 12.19 17.96
N ALA A 524 12.75 12.39 19.02
CA ALA A 524 13.21 12.94 20.29
C ALA A 524 14.35 12.14 20.96
N LYS A 525 14.60 10.89 20.55
CA LYS A 525 15.76 10.11 21.04
C LYS A 525 17.02 10.31 20.21
N ILE A 526 16.93 10.82 19.00
CA ILE A 526 18.09 11.03 18.11
C ILE A 526 18.75 12.38 18.38
N SER A 527 18.00 13.38 18.87
CA SER A 527 18.55 14.70 19.20
C SER A 527 19.30 14.76 20.53
N ARG A 528 19.45 13.65 21.24
CA ARG A 528 20.17 13.54 22.51
C ARG A 528 21.37 12.58 22.46
N LEU A 529 21.78 12.16 21.30
CA LEU A 529 23.07 11.53 21.01
C LEU A 529 23.88 12.46 20.12
#